data_bed299b0820e073f05241e63d5eecdc6
#
_entry.id   bed299b0820e073f05241e63d5eecdc6
#
_cell.length_a   1.000
_cell.length_b   1.000
_cell.length_c   1.000
_cell.angle_alpha   90.00
_cell.angle_beta   90.00
_cell.angle_gamma   90.00
#
_symmetry.space_group_name_H-M   'P 1'
#
loop_
_entity.id
_entity.type
_entity.pdbx_description
1 polymer ?
#
loop_
_entity_poly.entity_id
_entity_poly.type
_entity_poly.pdbx_seq_one_letter_code
_entity_poly.pdbx_strand_id
1 'polypeptide(L)'
;MEPNYVIQCINLTHYYGKKLVYENLNINVAEGRILGLLGKNGAGKSTTINILNGFLEPRSGQCLIYGENTQHLSPATKRRIGYLIEGHVQYSFMNVRQIEKFYSGFYPNWKRDAYFNLINKLKITPHQKISTMSCGQRAQVALGLILAQDPDLLILDDFSLGLDPGYRRLFIDYMREYAKAEKKTVFLTSHIIQDMERLIDDILIMDYNRVLVQSPVRDFTTRFKEFTFELDRDDIELKDHPLAVNVEHLRNHYEFYTYGNENEVRQLLENQGIAYRNFKEQPMTLEDAFIGLTGKY
;
A
#
# COMPACT_ATOMS: atom_id res chain seq x y z
N MET A 1 18.75 -18.74 4.09
CA MET A 1 18.46 -18.02 5.34
C MET A 1 17.02 -17.57 5.27
N GLU A 2 16.27 -17.78 6.31
CA GLU A 2 14.93 -17.21 6.39
C GLU A 2 15.01 -15.68 6.37
N PRO A 3 14.09 -14.97 5.70
CA PRO A 3 14.10 -13.53 5.68
C PRO A 3 13.91 -12.97 7.09
N ASN A 4 14.66 -11.92 7.44
CA ASN A 4 14.45 -11.18 8.67
C ASN A 4 13.18 -10.32 8.50
N TYR A 5 12.14 -10.59 9.28
CA TYR A 5 10.88 -9.85 9.22
C TYR A 5 10.86 -8.70 10.23
N VAL A 6 10.66 -7.49 9.74
CA VAL A 6 10.50 -6.28 10.56
C VAL A 6 9.09 -6.16 11.13
N ILE A 7 8.07 -6.52 10.33
CA ILE A 7 6.67 -6.57 10.76
C ILE A 7 6.19 -8.02 10.61
N GLN A 8 5.54 -8.52 11.65
CA GLN A 8 4.87 -9.82 11.63
C GLN A 8 3.49 -9.70 12.30
N CYS A 9 2.44 -9.92 11.53
CA CYS A 9 1.09 -10.12 12.07
C CYS A 9 0.79 -11.62 12.03
N ILE A 10 0.40 -12.18 13.15
CA ILE A 10 0.21 -13.62 13.33
C ILE A 10 -1.23 -13.86 13.80
N ASN A 11 -2.03 -14.47 12.93
CA ASN A 11 -3.43 -14.83 13.18
C ASN A 11 -4.27 -13.67 13.73
N LEU A 12 -4.04 -12.45 13.23
CA LEU A 12 -4.79 -11.28 13.68
C LEU A 12 -6.26 -11.42 13.35
N THR A 13 -7.11 -11.21 14.38
CA THR A 13 -8.55 -11.14 14.24
C THR A 13 -9.06 -9.87 14.88
N HIS A 14 -9.93 -9.15 14.19
CA HIS A 14 -10.54 -7.93 14.73
C HIS A 14 -11.99 -7.75 14.30
N TYR A 15 -12.79 -7.23 15.24
CA TYR A 15 -14.21 -6.93 15.06
C TYR A 15 -14.52 -5.53 15.61
N TYR A 16 -15.34 -4.76 14.90
CA TYR A 16 -16.03 -3.59 15.46
C TYR A 16 -17.46 -3.97 15.84
N GLY A 17 -17.69 -4.15 17.15
CA GLY A 17 -18.96 -4.70 17.61
C GLY A 17 -19.18 -6.12 17.08
N LYS A 18 -20.21 -6.28 16.23
CA LYS A 18 -20.50 -7.57 15.54
C LYS A 18 -19.92 -7.65 14.13
N LYS A 19 -19.35 -6.57 13.62
CA LYS A 19 -18.81 -6.52 12.25
C LYS A 19 -17.40 -7.06 12.22
N LEU A 20 -17.20 -8.20 11.56
CA LEU A 20 -15.88 -8.75 11.28
C LEU A 20 -15.11 -7.81 10.34
N VAL A 21 -13.86 -7.52 10.68
CA VAL A 21 -12.92 -6.80 9.80
C VAL A 21 -12.03 -7.79 9.08
N TYR A 22 -11.42 -8.68 9.82
CA TYR A 22 -10.67 -9.84 9.31
C TYR A 22 -10.47 -10.88 10.41
N GLU A 23 -10.25 -12.11 9.98
CA GLU A 23 -9.97 -13.25 10.83
C GLU A 23 -8.71 -13.99 10.34
N ASN A 24 -7.85 -14.36 11.28
CA ASN A 24 -6.59 -15.06 11.01
C ASN A 24 -5.68 -14.39 9.97
N LEU A 25 -5.65 -13.04 9.98
CA LEU A 25 -4.79 -12.26 9.09
C LEU A 25 -3.31 -12.48 9.45
N ASN A 26 -2.52 -12.89 8.46
CA ASN A 26 -1.09 -13.03 8.57
C ASN A 26 -0.39 -12.09 7.59
N ILE A 27 0.58 -11.29 8.08
CA ILE A 27 1.36 -10.34 7.30
C ILE A 27 2.83 -10.47 7.71
N ASN A 28 3.72 -10.56 6.74
CA ASN A 28 5.16 -10.53 6.96
C ASN A 28 5.80 -9.47 6.06
N VAL A 29 6.57 -8.56 6.66
CA VAL A 29 7.32 -7.55 5.93
C VAL A 29 8.81 -7.76 6.18
N ALA A 30 9.54 -8.11 5.13
CA ALA A 30 10.98 -8.33 5.20
C ALA A 30 11.74 -7.00 5.30
N GLU A 31 12.89 -7.04 5.97
CA GLU A 31 13.79 -5.89 6.11
C GLU A 31 14.23 -5.33 4.76
N GLY A 32 14.28 -4.00 4.64
CA GLY A 32 14.69 -3.31 3.42
C GLY A 32 13.71 -3.40 2.25
N ARG A 33 12.49 -3.87 2.48
CA ARG A 33 11.43 -3.98 1.46
C ARG A 33 10.38 -2.88 1.63
N ILE A 34 9.77 -2.50 0.52
CA ILE A 34 8.65 -1.57 0.48
C ILE A 34 7.39 -2.37 0.18
N LEU A 35 6.52 -2.56 1.19
CA LEU A 35 5.25 -3.28 1.05
C LEU A 35 4.08 -2.31 0.99
N GLY A 36 3.27 -2.43 -0.07
CA GLY A 36 2.02 -1.72 -0.25
C GLY A 36 0.81 -2.56 0.15
N LEU A 37 -0.03 -2.03 1.03
CA LEU A 37 -1.31 -2.63 1.40
C LEU A 37 -2.43 -2.01 0.57
N LEU A 38 -3.03 -2.81 -0.30
CA LEU A 38 -4.19 -2.47 -1.12
C LEU A 38 -5.45 -3.19 -0.64
N GLY A 39 -6.59 -2.61 -0.93
CA GLY A 39 -7.90 -3.21 -0.65
C GLY A 39 -9.01 -2.20 -0.83
N LYS A 40 -10.22 -2.70 -1.06
CA LYS A 40 -11.43 -1.87 -1.14
C LYS A 40 -11.68 -1.12 0.16
N ASN A 41 -12.56 -0.13 0.13
CA ASN A 41 -12.97 0.57 1.35
C ASN A 41 -13.66 -0.41 2.32
N GLY A 42 -13.21 -0.37 3.58
CA GLY A 42 -13.69 -1.30 4.60
C GLY A 42 -12.96 -2.65 4.67
N ALA A 43 -11.94 -2.90 3.82
CA ALA A 43 -11.14 -4.13 3.86
C ALA A 43 -10.22 -4.26 5.09
N GLY A 44 -10.12 -3.22 5.94
CA GLY A 44 -9.35 -3.28 7.17
C GLY A 44 -7.98 -2.59 7.13
N LYS A 45 -7.65 -1.84 6.06
CA LYS A 45 -6.35 -1.15 5.92
C LYS A 45 -6.01 -0.27 7.12
N SER A 46 -6.87 0.70 7.45
CA SER A 46 -6.65 1.60 8.59
C SER A 46 -6.70 0.86 9.93
N THR A 47 -7.49 -0.22 10.04
CA THR A 47 -7.49 -1.09 11.22
C THR A 47 -6.12 -1.73 11.42
N THR A 48 -5.53 -2.26 10.35
CA THR A 48 -4.19 -2.87 10.37
C THR A 48 -3.14 -1.84 10.77
N ILE A 49 -3.17 -0.64 10.18
CA ILE A 49 -2.24 0.45 10.55
C ILE A 49 -2.39 0.85 12.02
N ASN A 50 -3.62 0.96 12.54
CA ASN A 50 -3.85 1.29 13.94
C ASN A 50 -3.33 0.21 14.90
N ILE A 51 -3.43 -1.06 14.53
CA ILE A 51 -2.83 -2.17 15.30
C ILE A 51 -1.30 -2.12 15.24
N LEU A 52 -0.72 -1.89 14.06
CA LEU A 52 0.72 -1.73 13.88
C LEU A 52 1.30 -0.60 14.74
N ASN A 53 0.58 0.50 14.89
CA ASN A 53 1.00 1.64 15.71
C ASN A 53 0.64 1.51 17.19
N GLY A 54 0.02 0.39 17.61
CA GLY A 54 -0.40 0.17 18.99
C GLY A 54 -1.56 1.05 19.44
N PHE A 55 -2.29 1.69 18.53
CA PHE A 55 -3.48 2.51 18.81
C PHE A 55 -4.74 1.66 18.98
N LEU A 56 -4.71 0.45 18.47
CA LEU A 56 -5.81 -0.49 18.51
C LEU A 56 -5.30 -1.87 18.91
N GLU A 57 -5.90 -2.47 19.93
CA GLU A 57 -5.61 -3.83 20.34
C GLU A 57 -6.42 -4.82 19.48
N PRO A 58 -5.80 -5.85 18.88
CA PRO A 58 -6.53 -6.89 18.15
C PRO A 58 -7.37 -7.73 19.12
N ARG A 59 -8.46 -8.33 18.64
CA ARG A 59 -9.31 -9.22 19.44
C ARG A 59 -8.61 -10.55 19.73
N SER A 60 -7.81 -11.03 18.79
CA SER A 60 -6.91 -12.19 18.99
C SER A 60 -5.75 -12.12 18.01
N GLY A 61 -4.75 -12.98 18.21
CA GLY A 61 -3.50 -12.94 17.48
C GLY A 61 -2.53 -11.91 18.06
N GLN A 62 -1.45 -11.66 17.37
CA GLN A 62 -0.44 -10.69 17.78
C GLN A 62 0.19 -10.00 16.58
N CYS A 63 0.62 -8.77 16.81
CA CYS A 63 1.38 -8.00 15.85
C CYS A 63 2.74 -7.61 16.45
N LEU A 64 3.82 -7.90 15.73
CA LEU A 64 5.18 -7.66 16.19
C LEU A 64 5.88 -6.69 15.25
N ILE A 65 6.67 -5.77 15.83
CA ILE A 65 7.65 -4.94 15.12
C ILE A 65 9.01 -5.20 15.74
N TYR A 66 9.97 -5.63 14.94
CA TYR A 66 11.31 -6.07 15.41
C TYR A 66 11.24 -7.10 16.55
N GLY A 67 10.24 -8.00 16.49
CA GLY A 67 9.99 -9.03 17.52
C GLY A 67 9.29 -8.54 18.78
N GLU A 68 9.02 -7.25 18.95
CA GLU A 68 8.27 -6.70 20.09
C GLU A 68 6.78 -6.53 19.75
N ASN A 69 5.90 -6.88 20.69
CA ASN A 69 4.47 -6.70 20.53
C ASN A 69 4.12 -5.20 20.38
N THR A 70 3.33 -4.85 19.36
CA THR A 70 2.98 -3.46 19.04
C THR A 70 2.25 -2.73 20.16
N GLN A 71 1.57 -3.47 21.07
CA GLN A 71 0.92 -2.87 22.25
C GLN A 71 1.91 -2.44 23.34
N HIS A 72 3.14 -2.97 23.31
CA HIS A 72 4.15 -2.78 24.38
C HIS A 72 5.54 -2.49 23.83
N LEU A 73 5.62 -1.75 22.70
CA LEU A 73 6.90 -1.39 22.10
C LEU A 73 7.78 -0.59 23.07
N SER A 74 9.03 -0.98 23.18
CA SER A 74 10.04 -0.25 23.94
C SER A 74 10.29 1.15 23.36
N PRO A 75 10.74 2.13 24.16
CA PRO A 75 11.14 3.43 23.65
C PRO A 75 12.25 3.35 22.59
N ALA A 76 13.11 2.34 22.65
CA ALA A 76 14.15 2.10 21.67
C ALA A 76 13.55 1.74 20.30
N THR A 77 12.62 0.80 20.27
CA THR A 77 11.91 0.38 19.06
C THR A 77 11.04 1.50 18.51
N LYS A 78 10.32 2.25 19.35
CA LYS A 78 9.50 3.40 18.91
C LYS A 78 10.33 4.47 18.17
N ARG A 79 11.57 4.73 18.58
CA ARG A 79 12.45 5.69 17.88
C ARG A 79 12.87 5.24 16.49
N ARG A 80 12.80 3.94 16.19
CA ARG A 80 13.12 3.36 14.89
C ARG A 80 11.96 3.42 13.91
N ILE A 81 10.76 3.86 14.35
CA ILE A 81 9.55 3.90 13.55
C ILE A 81 9.22 5.35 13.21
N GLY A 82 9.13 5.66 11.91
CA GLY A 82 8.57 6.90 11.39
C GLY A 82 7.13 6.66 10.96
N TYR A 83 6.20 7.44 11.51
CA TYR A 83 4.77 7.29 11.21
C TYR A 83 4.21 8.54 10.55
N LEU A 84 3.65 8.39 9.35
CA LEU A 84 2.91 9.43 8.65
C LEU A 84 1.41 9.14 8.75
N ILE A 85 0.71 9.95 9.51
CA ILE A 85 -0.74 9.88 9.71
C ILE A 85 -1.45 10.45 8.49
N GLU A 86 -2.56 9.84 8.09
CA GLU A 86 -3.51 10.40 7.12
C GLU A 86 -3.86 11.86 7.47
N GLY A 87 -3.88 12.75 6.46
CA GLY A 87 -4.16 14.16 6.63
C GLY A 87 -2.99 15.01 7.16
N HIS A 88 -1.82 14.43 7.43
CA HIS A 88 -0.58 15.13 7.79
C HIS A 88 -0.74 16.10 8.96
N VAL A 89 -1.32 15.63 10.05
CA VAL A 89 -1.58 16.43 11.26
C VAL A 89 -0.28 16.99 11.85
N GLN A 90 -0.24 18.30 12.07
CA GLN A 90 0.90 19.02 12.62
C GLN A 90 0.45 20.16 13.52
N TYR A 91 1.39 20.70 14.30
CA TYR A 91 1.15 21.90 15.14
C TYR A 91 1.05 23.13 14.25
N SER A 92 -0.18 23.47 13.84
CA SER A 92 -0.48 24.51 12.84
C SER A 92 -0.03 25.92 13.24
N PHE A 93 0.13 26.22 14.54
CA PHE A 93 0.60 27.49 15.06
C PHE A 93 2.12 27.69 14.92
N MET A 94 2.88 26.61 14.70
CA MET A 94 4.33 26.67 14.50
C MET A 94 4.68 27.04 13.06
N ASN A 95 5.88 27.59 12.87
CA ASN A 95 6.51 27.70 11.55
C ASN A 95 7.45 26.52 11.30
N VAL A 96 7.99 26.43 10.08
CA VAL A 96 8.87 25.34 9.63
C VAL A 96 10.09 25.12 10.55
N ARG A 97 10.72 26.22 10.98
CA ARG A 97 11.89 26.14 11.89
C ARG A 97 11.48 25.75 13.30
N GLN A 98 10.34 26.23 13.78
CA GLN A 98 9.87 25.93 15.13
C GLN A 98 9.48 24.45 15.27
N ILE A 99 8.78 23.92 14.26
CA ILE A 99 8.36 22.49 14.30
C ILE A 99 9.57 21.55 14.19
N GLU A 100 10.57 21.88 13.37
CA GLU A 100 11.84 21.15 13.30
C GLU A 100 12.54 21.13 14.66
N LYS A 101 12.72 22.31 15.28
CA LYS A 101 13.36 22.44 16.60
C LYS A 101 12.59 21.67 17.68
N PHE A 102 11.26 21.65 17.60
CA PHE A 102 10.43 20.91 18.55
C PHE A 102 10.65 19.40 18.41
N TYR A 103 10.56 18.84 17.20
CA TYR A 103 10.74 17.41 16.97
C TYR A 103 12.17 16.95 17.23
N SER A 104 13.18 17.75 16.90
CA SER A 104 14.60 17.41 17.13
C SER A 104 14.93 17.13 18.60
N GLY A 105 14.14 17.67 19.54
CA GLY A 105 14.32 17.38 20.97
C GLY A 105 13.98 15.97 21.41
N PHE A 106 13.24 15.20 20.59
CA PHE A 106 12.81 13.83 20.92
C PHE A 106 13.71 12.74 20.34
N TYR A 107 14.54 13.08 19.35
CA TYR A 107 15.33 12.11 18.59
C TYR A 107 16.82 12.42 18.68
N PRO A 108 17.62 11.54 19.30
CA PRO A 108 19.05 11.80 19.53
C PRO A 108 19.88 11.85 18.24
N ASN A 109 19.45 11.13 17.20
CA ASN A 109 20.15 11.04 15.91
C ASN A 109 19.49 11.92 14.83
N TRP A 110 18.90 13.04 15.24
CA TRP A 110 18.17 13.93 14.33
C TRP A 110 19.04 14.45 13.19
N LYS A 111 18.65 14.14 11.95
CA LYS A 111 19.32 14.58 10.71
C LYS A 111 18.72 15.91 10.20
N ARG A 112 19.13 17.00 10.83
CA ARG A 112 18.64 18.34 10.51
C ARG A 112 18.78 18.72 9.04
N ASP A 113 19.90 18.33 8.42
CA ASP A 113 20.17 18.64 7.02
C ASP A 113 19.19 17.91 6.08
N ALA A 114 18.76 16.71 6.40
CA ALA A 114 17.76 15.98 5.62
C ALA A 114 16.43 16.77 5.56
N TYR A 115 16.01 17.34 6.69
CA TYR A 115 14.82 18.19 6.75
C TYR A 115 14.96 19.45 5.88
N PHE A 116 16.00 20.26 6.13
CA PHE A 116 16.15 21.55 5.44
C PHE A 116 16.49 21.39 3.96
N ASN A 117 17.17 20.31 3.54
CA ASN A 117 17.41 20.01 2.14
C ASN A 117 16.09 19.80 1.38
N LEU A 118 15.15 19.03 1.98
CA LEU A 118 13.83 18.85 1.39
C LEU A 118 13.03 20.17 1.35
N ILE A 119 12.98 20.89 2.46
CA ILE A 119 12.27 22.16 2.57
C ILE A 119 12.78 23.20 1.54
N ASN A 120 14.10 23.27 1.35
CA ASN A 120 14.73 24.17 0.37
C ASN A 120 14.40 23.78 -1.08
N LYS A 121 14.44 22.47 -1.41
CA LYS A 121 14.03 21.98 -2.74
C LYS A 121 12.59 22.39 -3.09
N LEU A 122 11.73 22.48 -2.09
CA LEU A 122 10.31 22.86 -2.22
C LEU A 122 10.08 24.37 -2.18
N LYS A 123 11.12 25.17 -2.03
CA LYS A 123 11.05 26.64 -1.92
C LYS A 123 10.13 27.11 -0.78
N ILE A 124 10.00 26.32 0.29
CA ILE A 124 9.26 26.68 1.50
C ILE A 124 10.17 27.52 2.39
N THR A 125 9.68 28.66 2.86
CA THR A 125 10.49 29.53 3.73
C THR A 125 10.50 29.02 5.18
N PRO A 126 11.63 29.07 5.90
CA PRO A 126 11.71 28.59 7.29
C PRO A 126 10.77 29.28 8.28
N HIS A 127 10.32 30.49 7.95
CA HIS A 127 9.41 31.30 8.78
C HIS A 127 7.94 31.14 8.42
N GLN A 128 7.61 30.39 7.34
CA GLN A 128 6.23 30.17 6.94
C GLN A 128 5.50 29.35 8.01
N LYS A 129 4.32 29.84 8.44
CA LYS A 129 3.47 29.11 9.40
C LYS A 129 2.80 27.92 8.73
N ILE A 130 2.73 26.80 9.45
CA ILE A 130 2.06 25.57 8.98
C ILE A 130 0.59 25.84 8.63
N SER A 131 -0.10 26.71 9.40
CA SER A 131 -1.49 27.08 9.16
C SER A 131 -1.74 27.75 7.79
N THR A 132 -0.72 28.37 7.19
CA THR A 132 -0.82 29.07 5.91
C THR A 132 -0.41 28.21 4.71
N MET A 133 -0.05 26.97 4.94
CA MET A 133 0.43 26.06 3.92
C MET A 133 -0.70 25.34 3.19
N SER A 134 -0.49 25.05 1.90
CA SER A 134 -1.32 24.08 1.17
C SER A 134 -1.20 22.68 1.77
N CYS A 135 -2.14 21.79 1.43
CA CYS A 135 -2.06 20.39 1.86
C CYS A 135 -0.73 19.75 1.42
N GLY A 136 -0.32 19.96 0.16
CA GLY A 136 0.95 19.48 -0.36
C GLY A 136 2.17 19.99 0.40
N GLN A 137 2.21 21.27 0.75
CA GLN A 137 3.31 21.82 1.55
C GLN A 137 3.36 21.20 2.96
N ARG A 138 2.20 21.01 3.61
CA ARG A 138 2.14 20.33 4.92
C ARG A 138 2.63 18.89 4.85
N ALA A 139 2.23 18.17 3.82
CA ALA A 139 2.71 16.79 3.60
C ALA A 139 4.24 16.71 3.47
N GLN A 140 4.83 17.66 2.74
CA GLN A 140 6.28 17.72 2.57
C GLN A 140 7.01 18.08 3.87
N VAL A 141 6.44 18.97 4.68
CA VAL A 141 6.98 19.26 6.02
C VAL A 141 6.91 18.02 6.90
N ALA A 142 5.79 17.28 6.88
CA ALA A 142 5.65 16.01 7.62
C ALA A 142 6.66 14.97 7.17
N LEU A 143 6.83 14.80 5.87
CA LEU A 143 7.84 13.91 5.30
C LEU A 143 9.25 14.32 5.77
N GLY A 144 9.60 15.60 5.68
CA GLY A 144 10.89 16.10 6.13
C GLY A 144 11.17 15.80 7.61
N LEU A 145 10.15 15.95 8.47
CA LEU A 145 10.27 15.59 9.89
C LEU A 145 10.54 14.10 10.09
N ILE A 146 9.85 13.23 9.35
CA ILE A 146 10.06 11.78 9.42
C ILE A 146 11.46 11.41 8.92
N LEU A 147 11.90 11.95 7.80
CA LEU A 147 13.23 11.68 7.27
C LEU A 147 14.35 12.14 8.22
N ALA A 148 14.14 13.28 8.91
CA ALA A 148 15.08 13.77 9.90
C ALA A 148 15.18 12.88 11.15
N GLN A 149 14.14 12.10 11.47
CA GLN A 149 14.18 11.08 12.53
C GLN A 149 15.12 9.92 12.18
N ASP A 150 15.38 9.71 10.89
CA ASP A 150 16.16 8.59 10.35
C ASP A 150 15.63 7.21 10.79
N PRO A 151 14.34 6.93 10.62
CA PRO A 151 13.74 5.69 11.06
C PRO A 151 14.22 4.51 10.21
N ASP A 152 14.24 3.30 10.80
CA ASP A 152 14.50 2.05 10.07
C ASP A 152 13.23 1.51 9.40
N LEU A 153 12.07 1.77 10.01
CA LEU A 153 10.75 1.42 9.52
C LEU A 153 9.89 2.67 9.34
N LEU A 154 9.30 2.83 8.16
CA LEU A 154 8.30 3.85 7.88
C LEU A 154 6.91 3.19 7.73
N ILE A 155 5.92 3.72 8.44
CA ILE A 155 4.51 3.37 8.28
C ILE A 155 3.79 4.60 7.76
N LEU A 156 3.25 4.52 6.53
CA LEU A 156 2.67 5.66 5.82
C LEU A 156 1.20 5.37 5.53
N ASP A 157 0.30 6.06 6.23
CA ASP A 157 -1.14 5.89 6.05
C ASP A 157 -1.65 6.91 5.04
N ASP A 158 -2.15 6.41 3.92
CA ASP A 158 -2.68 7.20 2.77
C ASP A 158 -1.83 8.43 2.45
N PHE A 159 -0.55 8.18 2.25
CA PHE A 159 0.51 9.20 2.14
C PHE A 159 0.27 10.23 1.02
N SER A 160 -0.51 9.88 0.00
CA SER A 160 -0.75 10.69 -1.19
C SER A 160 -2.03 11.53 -1.10
N LEU A 161 -2.81 11.40 -0.03
CA LEU A 161 -4.09 12.09 0.14
C LEU A 161 -3.92 13.63 0.10
N GLY A 162 -4.68 14.29 -0.77
CA GLY A 162 -4.68 15.75 -0.90
C GLY A 162 -3.42 16.35 -1.55
N LEU A 163 -2.52 15.52 -2.09
CA LEU A 163 -1.39 15.97 -2.91
C LEU A 163 -1.82 16.15 -4.36
N ASP A 164 -1.43 17.27 -4.97
CA ASP A 164 -1.53 17.40 -6.41
C ASP A 164 -0.55 16.44 -7.13
N PRO A 165 -0.75 16.13 -8.43
CA PRO A 165 0.06 15.15 -9.13
C PRO A 165 1.56 15.44 -9.12
N GLY A 166 1.98 16.71 -9.13
CA GLY A 166 3.39 17.10 -9.13
C GLY A 166 4.07 16.82 -7.80
N TYR A 167 3.45 17.24 -6.69
CA TYR A 167 3.95 16.96 -5.34
C TYR A 167 3.91 15.48 -5.00
N ARG A 168 2.88 14.77 -5.46
CA ARG A 168 2.74 13.33 -5.25
C ARG A 168 3.88 12.56 -5.92
N ARG A 169 4.19 12.89 -7.17
CA ARG A 169 5.30 12.29 -7.90
C ARG A 169 6.64 12.55 -7.22
N LEU A 170 6.88 13.79 -6.80
CA LEU A 170 8.09 14.16 -6.07
C LEU A 170 8.23 13.37 -4.76
N PHE A 171 7.13 13.18 -4.03
CA PHE A 171 7.11 12.38 -2.80
C PHE A 171 7.50 10.92 -3.08
N ILE A 172 6.89 10.31 -4.10
CA ILE A 172 7.15 8.91 -4.48
C ILE A 172 8.61 8.71 -4.88
N ASP A 173 9.11 9.56 -5.78
CA ASP A 173 10.47 9.45 -6.29
C ASP A 173 11.48 9.62 -5.13
N TYR A 174 11.28 10.62 -4.26
CA TYR A 174 12.14 10.85 -3.11
C TYR A 174 12.08 9.70 -2.10
N MET A 175 10.88 9.20 -1.78
CA MET A 175 10.69 8.09 -0.83
C MET A 175 11.35 6.82 -1.33
N ARG A 176 11.21 6.51 -2.63
CA ARG A 176 11.84 5.34 -3.24
C ARG A 176 13.36 5.43 -3.19
N GLU A 177 13.93 6.59 -3.57
CA GLU A 177 15.35 6.84 -3.52
C GLU A 177 15.88 6.68 -2.08
N TYR A 178 15.26 7.33 -1.12
CA TYR A 178 15.62 7.25 0.29
C TYR A 178 15.56 5.82 0.83
N ALA A 179 14.45 5.12 0.61
CA ALA A 179 14.28 3.76 1.12
C ALA A 179 15.31 2.79 0.54
N LYS A 180 15.65 2.93 -0.76
CA LYS A 180 16.65 2.07 -1.41
C LYS A 180 18.07 2.40 -0.99
N ALA A 181 18.44 3.68 -0.96
CA ALA A 181 19.80 4.12 -0.59
C ALA A 181 20.15 3.76 0.85
N GLU A 182 19.21 3.95 1.78
CA GLU A 182 19.38 3.76 3.21
C GLU A 182 18.85 2.39 3.70
N LYS A 183 18.44 1.50 2.77
CA LYS A 183 17.88 0.16 3.07
C LYS A 183 16.75 0.19 4.10
N LYS A 184 15.87 1.19 4.02
CA LYS A 184 14.73 1.33 4.94
C LYS A 184 13.60 0.37 4.58
N THR A 185 12.88 -0.07 5.59
CA THR A 185 11.65 -0.85 5.42
C THR A 185 10.47 0.11 5.40
N VAL A 186 9.54 -0.08 4.46
CA VAL A 186 8.35 0.77 4.34
C VAL A 186 7.10 -0.09 4.26
N PHE A 187 6.11 0.24 5.09
CA PHE A 187 4.75 -0.29 5.02
C PHE A 187 3.81 0.88 4.72
N LEU A 188 3.05 0.80 3.63
CA LEU A 188 2.24 1.94 3.22
C LEU A 188 0.87 1.55 2.66
N THR A 189 -0.07 2.49 2.79
CA THR A 189 -1.37 2.44 2.12
C THR A 189 -1.52 3.64 1.17
N SER A 190 -2.30 3.47 0.13
CA SER A 190 -2.73 4.55 -0.75
C SER A 190 -4.04 4.19 -1.44
N HIS A 191 -4.86 5.19 -1.73
CA HIS A 191 -6.03 5.06 -2.60
C HIS A 191 -5.68 5.16 -4.09
N ILE A 192 -4.43 5.50 -4.43
CA ILE A 192 -3.98 5.68 -5.81
C ILE A 192 -2.99 4.56 -6.16
N ILE A 193 -3.51 3.53 -6.83
CA ILE A 193 -2.77 2.30 -7.13
C ILE A 193 -1.58 2.56 -8.06
N GLN A 194 -1.72 3.47 -9.02
CA GLN A 194 -0.65 3.87 -9.95
C GLN A 194 0.58 4.44 -9.21
N ASP A 195 0.38 5.12 -8.08
CA ASP A 195 1.47 5.62 -7.24
C ASP A 195 2.18 4.48 -6.52
N MET A 196 1.39 3.50 -6.05
CA MET A 196 1.90 2.30 -5.39
C MET A 196 2.80 1.50 -6.32
N GLU A 197 2.38 1.24 -7.56
CA GLU A 197 3.12 0.45 -8.55
C GLU A 197 4.55 0.99 -8.77
N ARG A 198 4.74 2.30 -8.69
CA ARG A 198 6.05 2.94 -8.83
C ARG A 198 6.94 2.81 -7.60
N LEU A 199 6.33 2.67 -6.42
CA LEU A 199 7.03 2.77 -5.14
C LEU A 199 7.36 1.41 -4.55
N ILE A 200 6.41 0.46 -4.59
CA ILE A 200 6.47 -0.78 -3.83
C ILE A 200 7.29 -1.89 -4.49
N ASP A 201 7.84 -2.76 -3.67
CA ASP A 201 8.48 -4.02 -4.08
C ASP A 201 7.50 -5.18 -3.97
N ASP A 202 6.72 -5.18 -2.87
CA ASP A 202 5.78 -6.24 -2.51
C ASP A 202 4.37 -5.65 -2.34
N ILE A 203 3.38 -6.47 -2.66
CA ILE A 203 1.97 -6.11 -2.52
C ILE A 203 1.26 -7.06 -1.57
N LEU A 204 0.37 -6.50 -0.77
CA LEU A 204 -0.64 -7.20 0.00
C LEU A 204 -2.01 -6.69 -0.43
N ILE A 205 -2.82 -7.55 -1.03
CA ILE A 205 -4.19 -7.22 -1.43
C ILE A 205 -5.16 -7.86 -0.46
N MET A 206 -6.01 -7.05 0.15
CA MET A 206 -7.09 -7.48 1.04
C MET A 206 -8.46 -7.19 0.42
N ASP A 207 -9.35 -8.16 0.54
CA ASP A 207 -10.77 -7.97 0.21
C ASP A 207 -11.63 -8.66 1.27
N TYR A 208 -12.61 -7.95 1.79
CA TYR A 208 -13.57 -8.39 2.82
C TYR A 208 -13.14 -9.63 3.61
N ASN A 209 -12.42 -9.39 4.71
CA ASN A 209 -12.03 -10.37 5.73
C ASN A 209 -10.87 -11.32 5.36
N ARG A 210 -10.28 -11.25 4.18
CA ARG A 210 -9.21 -12.16 3.73
C ARG A 210 -8.10 -11.45 2.96
N VAL A 211 -6.91 -12.06 2.97
CA VAL A 211 -5.83 -11.73 2.05
C VAL A 211 -6.05 -12.48 0.75
N LEU A 212 -6.04 -11.74 -0.37
CA LEU A 212 -6.12 -12.33 -1.71
C LEU A 212 -4.73 -12.60 -2.28
N VAL A 213 -3.79 -11.67 -2.06
CA VAL A 213 -2.42 -11.74 -2.59
C VAL A 213 -1.46 -11.21 -1.55
N GLN A 214 -0.32 -11.88 -1.38
CA GLN A 214 0.89 -11.36 -0.74
C GLN A 214 2.09 -11.88 -1.52
N SER A 215 2.70 -11.04 -2.33
CA SER A 215 3.82 -11.43 -3.20
C SER A 215 4.59 -10.19 -3.70
N PRO A 216 5.78 -10.37 -4.30
CA PRO A 216 6.39 -9.32 -5.11
C PRO A 216 5.42 -8.84 -6.21
N VAL A 217 5.38 -7.51 -6.44
CA VAL A 217 4.48 -6.92 -7.46
C VAL A 217 4.73 -7.55 -8.82
N ARG A 218 6.01 -7.70 -9.20
CA ARG A 218 6.37 -8.30 -10.48
C ARG A 218 5.83 -9.72 -10.66
N ASP A 219 5.88 -10.53 -9.60
CA ASP A 219 5.39 -11.92 -9.65
C ASP A 219 3.87 -11.95 -9.82
N PHE A 220 3.17 -11.07 -9.10
CA PHE A 220 1.72 -10.94 -9.22
C PHE A 220 1.31 -10.52 -10.63
N THR A 221 1.83 -9.40 -11.17
CA THR A 221 1.47 -8.88 -12.50
C THR A 221 1.94 -9.77 -13.66
N THR A 222 2.94 -10.64 -13.44
CA THR A 222 3.37 -11.62 -14.45
C THR A 222 2.47 -12.85 -14.48
N ARG A 223 1.98 -13.28 -13.31
CA ARG A 223 1.20 -14.52 -13.18
C ARG A 223 -0.28 -14.34 -13.32
N PHE A 224 -0.80 -13.20 -12.91
CA PHE A 224 -2.20 -12.83 -13.06
C PHE A 224 -2.38 -12.14 -14.40
N LYS A 225 -3.31 -12.62 -15.23
CA LYS A 225 -3.44 -12.24 -16.64
C LYS A 225 -4.87 -11.86 -16.97
N GLU A 226 -4.98 -10.99 -17.95
CA GLU A 226 -6.22 -10.60 -18.59
C GLU A 226 -6.21 -11.07 -20.04
N PHE A 227 -7.25 -11.81 -20.44
CA PHE A 227 -7.51 -12.15 -21.82
C PHE A 227 -8.81 -11.49 -22.27
N THR A 228 -8.76 -10.83 -23.41
CA THR A 228 -9.96 -10.25 -24.03
C THR A 228 -10.33 -11.03 -25.28
N PHE A 229 -11.62 -11.22 -25.49
CA PHE A 229 -12.16 -11.87 -26.68
C PHE A 229 -13.61 -11.43 -26.91
N GLU A 230 -14.09 -11.66 -28.12
CA GLU A 230 -15.47 -11.39 -28.52
C GLU A 230 -16.20 -12.71 -28.76
N LEU A 231 -17.42 -12.81 -28.27
CA LEU A 231 -18.32 -13.93 -28.51
C LEU A 231 -19.45 -13.51 -29.45
N ASP A 232 -19.97 -14.45 -30.26
CA ASP A 232 -21.13 -14.19 -31.12
C ASP A 232 -22.45 -14.15 -30.33
N ARG A 233 -22.41 -14.47 -29.02
CA ARG A 233 -23.55 -14.56 -28.10
C ARG A 233 -23.15 -13.84 -26.80
N ASP A 234 -24.11 -13.18 -26.16
CA ASP A 234 -23.96 -12.45 -24.90
C ASP A 234 -24.52 -13.18 -23.67
N ASP A 235 -25.05 -14.39 -23.88
CA ASP A 235 -25.68 -15.23 -22.85
C ASP A 235 -24.77 -16.29 -22.24
N ILE A 236 -23.43 -16.19 -22.44
CA ILE A 236 -22.47 -17.21 -21.99
C ILE A 236 -21.92 -16.84 -20.60
N GLU A 237 -22.21 -17.68 -19.61
CA GLU A 237 -21.68 -17.55 -18.25
C GLU A 237 -20.36 -18.32 -18.10
N LEU A 238 -19.25 -17.56 -17.97
CA LEU A 238 -17.90 -18.13 -17.72
C LEU A 238 -17.44 -17.94 -16.28
N LYS A 239 -18.19 -17.23 -15.43
CA LYS A 239 -17.81 -16.83 -14.08
C LYS A 239 -17.54 -18.00 -13.13
N ASP A 240 -18.31 -19.08 -13.28
CA ASP A 240 -18.24 -20.23 -12.35
C ASP A 240 -17.17 -21.26 -12.72
N HIS A 241 -16.38 -20.98 -13.76
CA HIS A 241 -15.34 -21.90 -14.16
C HIS A 241 -14.10 -21.79 -13.23
N PRO A 242 -13.49 -22.91 -12.77
CA PRO A 242 -12.34 -22.88 -11.85
C PRO A 242 -11.13 -22.09 -12.35
N LEU A 243 -10.99 -21.91 -13.67
CA LEU A 243 -9.93 -21.12 -14.28
C LEU A 243 -10.20 -19.61 -14.17
N ALA A 244 -11.45 -19.20 -14.05
CA ALA A 244 -11.85 -17.81 -13.97
C ALA A 244 -11.70 -17.28 -12.55
N VAL A 245 -10.86 -16.27 -12.35
CA VAL A 245 -10.83 -15.52 -11.09
C VAL A 245 -11.94 -14.46 -11.12
N ASN A 246 -12.09 -13.80 -12.26
CA ASN A 246 -13.19 -12.88 -12.56
C ASN A 246 -13.46 -12.88 -14.05
N VAL A 247 -14.70 -12.60 -14.43
CA VAL A 247 -15.11 -12.39 -15.81
C VAL A 247 -16.01 -11.18 -15.87
N GLU A 248 -15.67 -10.23 -16.70
CA GLU A 248 -16.49 -9.07 -16.98
C GLU A 248 -16.86 -9.08 -18.46
N HIS A 249 -18.03 -8.59 -18.79
CA HIS A 249 -18.42 -8.46 -20.18
C HIS A 249 -19.30 -7.23 -20.41
N LEU A 250 -19.13 -6.64 -21.58
CA LEU A 250 -20.01 -5.60 -22.10
C LEU A 250 -20.48 -6.02 -23.50
N ARG A 251 -21.76 -6.40 -23.61
CA ARG A 251 -22.29 -7.04 -24.83
C ARG A 251 -21.48 -8.31 -25.18
N ASN A 252 -20.93 -8.37 -26.37
CA ASN A 252 -20.13 -9.46 -26.89
C ASN A 252 -18.64 -9.42 -26.55
N HIS A 253 -18.15 -8.37 -25.91
CA HIS A 253 -16.75 -8.22 -25.51
C HIS A 253 -16.57 -8.73 -24.08
N TYR A 254 -15.65 -9.68 -23.89
CA TYR A 254 -15.34 -10.33 -22.62
C TYR A 254 -13.92 -10.00 -22.16
N GLU A 255 -13.78 -9.72 -20.85
CA GLU A 255 -12.53 -9.56 -20.12
C GLU A 255 -12.44 -10.74 -19.14
N PHE A 256 -11.46 -11.62 -19.32
CA PHE A 256 -11.30 -12.85 -18.55
C PHE A 256 -10.02 -12.78 -17.73
N TYR A 257 -10.15 -12.73 -16.41
CA TYR A 257 -9.05 -12.62 -15.47
C TYR A 257 -8.71 -13.99 -14.86
N THR A 258 -7.41 -14.37 -14.90
CA THR A 258 -6.99 -15.73 -14.54
C THR A 258 -5.52 -15.80 -14.11
N TYR A 259 -5.16 -16.85 -13.37
CA TYR A 259 -3.78 -17.29 -13.20
C TYR A 259 -3.36 -18.36 -14.24
N GLY A 260 -4.25 -18.75 -15.13
CA GLY A 260 -3.98 -19.66 -16.23
C GLY A 260 -3.24 -19.01 -17.39
N ASN A 261 -2.78 -19.82 -18.31
CA ASN A 261 -2.13 -19.35 -19.53
C ASN A 261 -3.11 -19.28 -20.73
N GLU A 262 -2.65 -18.70 -21.84
CA GLU A 262 -3.44 -18.54 -23.05
C GLU A 262 -4.04 -19.87 -23.57
N ASN A 263 -3.24 -20.94 -23.58
CA ASN A 263 -3.68 -22.24 -24.07
C ASN A 263 -4.81 -22.82 -23.21
N GLU A 264 -4.74 -22.65 -21.89
CA GLU A 264 -5.78 -23.13 -20.97
C GLU A 264 -7.09 -22.38 -21.18
N VAL A 265 -7.05 -21.06 -21.42
CA VAL A 265 -8.26 -20.27 -21.70
C VAL A 265 -8.85 -20.64 -23.08
N ARG A 266 -8.02 -20.84 -24.10
CA ARG A 266 -8.48 -21.28 -25.42
C ARG A 266 -9.13 -22.67 -25.35
N GLN A 267 -8.49 -23.62 -24.67
CA GLN A 267 -9.05 -24.95 -24.46
C GLN A 267 -10.39 -24.93 -23.70
N LEU A 268 -10.51 -24.05 -22.71
CA LEU A 268 -11.78 -23.84 -22.02
C LEU A 268 -12.89 -23.47 -23.00
N LEU A 269 -12.67 -22.45 -23.85
CA LEU A 269 -13.66 -21.99 -24.82
C LEU A 269 -13.98 -23.06 -25.84
N GLU A 270 -12.98 -23.75 -26.37
CA GLU A 270 -13.15 -24.86 -27.34
C GLU A 270 -13.92 -26.05 -26.74
N ASN A 271 -13.58 -26.48 -25.53
CA ASN A 271 -14.26 -27.56 -24.84
C ASN A 271 -15.74 -27.28 -24.54
N GLN A 272 -16.07 -26.02 -24.36
CA GLN A 272 -17.47 -25.58 -24.20
C GLN A 272 -18.18 -25.31 -25.53
N GLY A 273 -17.50 -25.49 -26.67
CA GLY A 273 -18.06 -25.22 -27.98
C GLY A 273 -18.32 -23.74 -28.24
N ILE A 274 -17.59 -22.87 -27.58
CA ILE A 274 -17.74 -21.40 -27.67
C ILE A 274 -16.87 -20.87 -28.79
N ALA A 275 -17.49 -20.37 -29.87
CA ALA A 275 -16.79 -19.66 -30.92
C ALA A 275 -16.39 -18.27 -30.47
N TYR A 276 -15.13 -17.90 -30.64
CA TYR A 276 -14.61 -16.62 -30.24
C TYR A 276 -13.79 -15.95 -31.35
N ARG A 277 -13.68 -14.61 -31.26
CA ARG A 277 -12.87 -13.79 -32.17
C ARG A 277 -12.01 -12.83 -31.36
N ASN A 278 -11.00 -12.23 -32.00
CA ASN A 278 -10.18 -11.16 -31.46
C ASN A 278 -9.53 -11.49 -30.10
N PHE A 279 -9.17 -12.76 -29.88
CA PHE A 279 -8.54 -13.20 -28.64
C PHE A 279 -7.16 -12.60 -28.48
N LYS A 280 -6.91 -11.92 -27.32
CA LYS A 280 -5.64 -11.25 -27.01
C LYS A 280 -5.35 -11.31 -25.51
N GLU A 281 -4.08 -11.51 -25.15
CA GLU A 281 -3.58 -11.20 -23.83
C GLU A 281 -3.37 -9.68 -23.75
N GLN A 282 -3.90 -9.02 -22.72
CA GLN A 282 -3.73 -7.58 -22.52
C GLN A 282 -2.55 -7.31 -21.57
N PRO A 283 -1.72 -6.28 -21.87
CA PRO A 283 -0.77 -5.78 -20.89
C PRO A 283 -1.56 -5.18 -19.71
N MET A 284 -1.19 -5.59 -18.50
CA MET A 284 -1.94 -5.23 -17.30
C MET A 284 -1.09 -4.39 -16.35
N THR A 285 -1.63 -3.26 -15.90
CA THR A 285 -1.08 -2.47 -14.80
C THR A 285 -1.46 -3.10 -13.46
N LEU A 286 -0.82 -2.66 -12.37
CA LEU A 286 -1.23 -3.09 -11.04
C LEU A 286 -2.69 -2.71 -10.72
N GLU A 287 -3.17 -1.59 -11.25
CA GLU A 287 -4.56 -1.14 -11.09
C GLU A 287 -5.52 -2.08 -11.81
N ASP A 288 -5.23 -2.45 -13.07
CA ASP A 288 -6.05 -3.41 -13.81
C ASP A 288 -6.07 -4.77 -13.12
N ALA A 289 -4.92 -5.24 -12.65
CA ALA A 289 -4.81 -6.49 -11.90
C ALA A 289 -5.60 -6.45 -10.57
N PHE A 290 -5.57 -5.32 -9.87
CA PHE A 290 -6.37 -5.15 -8.65
C PHE A 290 -7.87 -5.18 -8.95
N ILE A 291 -8.31 -4.47 -9.99
CA ILE A 291 -9.73 -4.45 -10.42
C ILE A 291 -10.15 -5.85 -10.88
N GLY A 292 -9.34 -6.50 -11.73
CA GLY A 292 -9.61 -7.85 -12.20
C GLY A 292 -9.71 -8.88 -11.07
N LEU A 293 -8.88 -8.75 -10.03
CA LEU A 293 -8.89 -9.65 -8.87
C LEU A 293 -10.07 -9.41 -7.93
N THR A 294 -10.45 -8.15 -7.70
CA THR A 294 -11.47 -7.77 -6.71
C THR A 294 -12.84 -7.51 -7.30
N GLY A 295 -12.95 -7.44 -8.63
CA GLY A 295 -14.17 -7.06 -9.39
C GLY A 295 -14.44 -5.56 -9.35
N LYS A 296 -15.14 -5.07 -10.37
CA LYS A 296 -15.74 -3.72 -10.37
C LYS A 296 -16.82 -3.65 -9.28
N TYR A 297 -17.08 -2.47 -8.74
CA TYR A 297 -18.06 -2.22 -7.65
C TYR A 297 -19.47 -2.56 -8.08
#